data_5f56c0bc13da949c8d9ba303ac2f24b6
#
_entry.id   5f56c0bc13da949c8d9ba303ac2f24b6
#
_cell.length_a   1.000
_cell.length_b   1.000
_cell.length_c   1.000
_cell.angle_alpha   90.00
_cell.angle_beta   90.00
_cell.angle_gamma   90.00
#
_symmetry.space_group_name_H-M   'P 1'
#
loop_
_entity.id
_entity.type
_entity.pdbx_description
1 polymer ?
#
loop_
_entity_poly.entity_id
_entity_poly.type
_entity_poly.pdbx_seq_one_letter_code
_entity_poly.pdbx_strand_id
1 'polypeptide(L)'
;MNPDSSASSALAGGAVRYRGADGMAEIMLNRPEVLNAINGAMHHGILAALDRAAGDDAIRAVVIRGSGRAFSAGGDLKAVAAGEDVGHPVALGRAIWNLPKPVIAAVHGYCLGQACELAAVCDLTVAAESARFGEVEINHGWGPPLPVMPFVLGLKRAKEILLLGELMDAGLAMQIGLVNRVVPEDELDAEVDRIANRIAGLKAEAVAGNKQLINRRYEAAGFSP
;
A
#
# COMPACT_ATOMS: atom_id res chain seq x y z
N MET A 1 -3.46 -14.74 27.25
CA MET A 1 -2.48 -13.69 27.00
C MET A 1 -1.28 -14.31 26.30
N ASN A 2 -1.12 -14.08 25.01
CA ASN A 2 -0.02 -14.64 24.24
C ASN A 2 1.18 -13.68 24.39
N PRO A 3 2.31 -14.08 24.98
CA PRO A 3 3.36 -13.15 25.43
C PRO A 3 4.25 -12.58 24.32
N ASP A 4 3.95 -12.77 23.03
CA ASP A 4 4.90 -12.44 21.95
C ASP A 4 4.32 -11.62 20.78
N SER A 5 3.26 -10.82 21.02
CA SER A 5 2.63 -10.00 19.96
C SER A 5 3.46 -8.77 19.54
N SER A 6 4.49 -8.37 20.30
CA SER A 6 5.29 -7.18 19.99
C SER A 6 6.56 -7.48 19.19
N ALA A 7 6.96 -8.74 19.05
CA ALA A 7 8.15 -9.11 18.30
C ALA A 7 7.89 -9.04 16.78
N SER A 8 8.77 -8.33 16.07
CA SER A 8 8.75 -8.31 14.61
C SER A 8 9.12 -9.69 14.07
N SER A 9 8.25 -10.29 13.26
CA SER A 9 8.51 -11.58 12.60
C SER A 9 8.86 -11.39 11.13
N ALA A 10 9.89 -12.12 10.66
CA ALA A 10 10.26 -12.14 9.25
C ALA A 10 9.33 -13.08 8.47
N LEU A 11 8.82 -12.61 7.33
CA LEU A 11 8.04 -13.38 6.36
C LEU A 11 8.79 -13.45 5.03
N ALA A 12 8.55 -14.49 4.25
CA ALA A 12 9.11 -14.64 2.92
C ALA A 12 10.65 -14.45 2.88
N GLY A 13 11.38 -15.13 3.78
CA GLY A 13 12.84 -15.00 3.84
C GLY A 13 13.35 -13.64 4.30
N GLY A 14 12.51 -12.84 4.96
CA GLY A 14 12.86 -11.49 5.44
C GLY A 14 12.52 -10.38 4.47
N ALA A 15 11.98 -10.67 3.27
CA ALA A 15 11.53 -9.65 2.31
C ALA A 15 10.38 -8.80 2.84
N VAL A 16 9.61 -9.33 3.80
CA VAL A 16 8.59 -8.61 4.54
C VAL A 16 8.78 -8.85 6.02
N ARG A 17 8.59 -7.82 6.83
CA ARG A 17 8.50 -7.95 8.30
C ARG A 17 7.10 -7.60 8.74
N TYR A 18 6.60 -8.34 9.72
CA TYR A 18 5.30 -8.13 10.34
C TYR A 18 5.46 -7.89 11.84
N ARG A 19 4.80 -6.87 12.35
CA ARG A 19 4.66 -6.59 13.78
C ARG A 19 3.21 -6.26 14.09
N GLY A 20 2.62 -6.94 15.08
CA GLY A 20 1.29 -6.60 15.62
C GLY A 20 1.44 -6.07 17.03
N ALA A 21 0.99 -4.85 17.31
CA ALA A 21 0.98 -4.26 18.64
C ALA A 21 -0.08 -3.16 18.72
N ASP A 22 -0.63 -2.94 19.91
CA ASP A 22 -1.49 -1.79 20.24
C ASP A 22 -2.67 -1.58 19.27
N GLY A 23 -3.26 -2.67 18.77
CA GLY A 23 -4.36 -2.61 17.81
C GLY A 23 -3.95 -2.36 16.37
N MET A 24 -2.66 -2.28 16.07
CA MET A 24 -2.12 -2.03 14.74
C MET A 24 -1.23 -3.18 14.26
N ALA A 25 -1.36 -3.56 12.99
CA ALA A 25 -0.39 -4.41 12.30
C ALA A 25 0.48 -3.54 11.39
N GLU A 26 1.78 -3.67 11.53
CA GLU A 26 2.76 -3.06 10.63
C GLU A 26 3.30 -4.11 9.67
N ILE A 27 3.23 -3.82 8.39
CA ILE A 27 3.80 -4.59 7.28
C ILE A 27 4.93 -3.75 6.68
N MET A 28 6.16 -4.17 6.92
CA MET A 28 7.35 -3.50 6.42
C MET A 28 7.86 -4.21 5.17
N LEU A 29 7.88 -3.52 4.03
CA LEU A 29 8.56 -3.95 2.81
C LEU A 29 10.07 -3.86 3.08
N ASN A 30 10.82 -4.96 2.98
CA ASN A 30 12.17 -5.03 3.52
C ASN A 30 13.18 -5.65 2.54
N ARG A 31 13.36 -4.96 1.41
CA ARG A 31 14.43 -5.16 0.42
C ARG A 31 15.04 -3.80 0.06
N PRO A 32 15.57 -3.03 1.04
CA PRO A 32 16.00 -1.65 0.83
C PRO A 32 17.14 -1.51 -0.19
N GLU A 33 17.95 -2.54 -0.38
CA GLU A 33 19.06 -2.59 -1.35
C GLU A 33 18.58 -2.48 -2.82
N VAL A 34 17.33 -2.86 -3.08
CA VAL A 34 16.67 -2.73 -4.40
C VAL A 34 15.44 -1.83 -4.33
N LEU A 35 15.43 -0.85 -3.40
CA LEU A 35 14.33 0.09 -3.18
C LEU A 35 12.98 -0.61 -2.96
N ASN A 36 12.98 -1.71 -2.25
CA ASN A 36 11.79 -2.52 -1.97
C ASN A 36 11.02 -2.96 -3.22
N ALA A 37 11.73 -3.26 -4.33
CA ALA A 37 11.13 -3.82 -5.53
C ALA A 37 10.39 -5.11 -5.22
N ILE A 38 9.15 -5.24 -5.71
CA ILE A 38 8.23 -6.34 -5.38
C ILE A 38 8.51 -7.52 -6.30
N ASN A 39 9.19 -8.53 -5.76
CA ASN A 39 9.34 -9.86 -6.36
C ASN A 39 8.34 -10.85 -5.75
N GLY A 40 8.35 -12.11 -6.20
CA GLY A 40 7.44 -13.14 -5.70
C GLY A 40 7.50 -13.35 -4.19
N ALA A 41 8.71 -13.34 -3.61
CA ALA A 41 8.85 -13.48 -2.15
C ALA A 41 8.16 -12.34 -1.40
N MET A 42 8.38 -11.07 -1.81
CA MET A 42 7.72 -9.92 -1.19
C MET A 42 6.20 -9.96 -1.43
N HIS A 43 5.76 -10.29 -2.65
CA HIS A 43 4.35 -10.43 -2.98
C HIS A 43 3.63 -11.41 -2.03
N HIS A 44 4.14 -12.64 -1.92
CA HIS A 44 3.57 -13.65 -1.03
C HIS A 44 3.71 -13.27 0.46
N GLY A 45 4.80 -12.57 0.82
CA GLY A 45 4.99 -12.05 2.17
C GLY A 45 3.94 -11.01 2.57
N ILE A 46 3.58 -10.09 1.65
CA ILE A 46 2.51 -9.11 1.89
C ILE A 46 1.16 -9.81 2.06
N LEU A 47 0.83 -10.77 1.18
CA LEU A 47 -0.42 -11.54 1.30
C LEU A 47 -0.50 -12.27 2.65
N ALA A 48 0.57 -12.98 3.04
CA ALA A 48 0.62 -13.68 4.32
C ALA A 48 0.50 -12.72 5.53
N ALA A 49 1.06 -11.52 5.43
CA ALA A 49 0.95 -10.50 6.46
C ALA A 49 -0.49 -9.94 6.57
N LEU A 50 -1.16 -9.71 5.44
CA LEU A 50 -2.56 -9.29 5.39
C LEU A 50 -3.48 -10.37 5.96
N ASP A 51 -3.29 -11.63 5.60
CA ASP A 51 -4.05 -12.77 6.13
C ASP A 51 -3.86 -12.90 7.65
N ARG A 52 -2.63 -12.75 8.14
CA ARG A 52 -2.34 -12.75 9.57
C ARG A 52 -3.06 -11.61 10.28
N ALA A 53 -3.02 -10.39 9.72
CA ALA A 53 -3.74 -9.25 10.26
C ALA A 53 -5.27 -9.45 10.22
N ALA A 54 -5.79 -10.12 9.18
CA ALA A 54 -7.21 -10.45 9.06
C ALA A 54 -7.68 -11.36 10.20
N GLY A 55 -6.90 -12.41 10.52
CA GLY A 55 -7.22 -13.41 11.52
C GLY A 55 -6.97 -13.01 12.98
N ASP A 56 -6.39 -11.84 13.26
CA ASP A 56 -6.10 -11.38 14.62
C ASP A 56 -7.10 -10.30 15.06
N ASP A 57 -8.07 -10.66 15.89
CA ASP A 57 -9.12 -9.75 16.38
C ASP A 57 -8.57 -8.57 17.20
N ALA A 58 -7.35 -8.66 17.72
CA ALA A 58 -6.70 -7.55 18.40
C ALA A 58 -6.27 -6.44 17.42
N ILE A 59 -6.05 -6.77 16.14
CA ILE A 59 -5.67 -5.79 15.12
C ILE A 59 -6.90 -5.07 14.58
N ARG A 60 -6.82 -3.75 14.52
CA ARG A 60 -7.90 -2.85 14.11
C ARG A 60 -7.56 -2.03 12.86
N ALA A 61 -6.28 -1.83 12.59
CA ALA A 61 -5.75 -1.14 11.42
C ALA A 61 -4.46 -1.82 10.95
N VAL A 62 -4.16 -1.69 9.66
CA VAL A 62 -2.92 -2.18 9.06
C VAL A 62 -2.16 -0.99 8.48
N VAL A 63 -0.86 -0.94 8.69
CA VAL A 63 0.05 0.04 8.09
C VAL A 63 1.04 -0.68 7.20
N ILE A 64 1.17 -0.26 5.95
CA ILE A 64 2.21 -0.72 5.03
C ILE A 64 3.24 0.40 4.88
N ARG A 65 4.53 0.08 5.07
CA ARG A 65 5.64 1.01 4.89
C ARG A 65 6.87 0.34 4.28
N GLY A 66 7.78 1.13 3.71
CA GLY A 66 9.05 0.64 3.19
C GLY A 66 10.18 0.80 4.18
N SER A 67 11.16 -0.10 4.17
CA SER A 67 12.44 0.09 4.86
C SER A 67 13.42 0.87 3.99
N GLY A 68 14.38 1.57 4.62
CA GLY A 68 15.41 2.34 3.92
C GLY A 68 14.88 3.63 3.32
N ARG A 69 15.27 3.96 2.08
CA ARG A 69 15.05 5.28 1.46
C ARG A 69 13.85 5.39 0.53
N ALA A 70 13.00 4.37 0.46
CA ALA A 70 11.83 4.37 -0.42
C ALA A 70 10.70 3.49 0.15
N PHE A 71 9.50 3.83 -0.17
CA PHE A 71 8.37 2.93 0.02
C PHE A 71 8.55 1.68 -0.85
N SER A 72 8.51 1.82 -2.17
CA SER A 72 8.85 0.78 -3.12
C SER A 72 9.02 1.34 -4.54
N ALA A 73 9.95 0.76 -5.30
CA ALA A 73 10.15 1.07 -6.72
C ALA A 73 9.18 0.33 -7.66
N GLY A 74 8.20 -0.40 -7.13
CA GLY A 74 7.25 -1.19 -7.92
C GLY A 74 7.72 -2.61 -8.20
N GLY A 75 7.27 -3.21 -9.30
CA GLY A 75 7.62 -4.58 -9.68
C GLY A 75 9.12 -4.78 -9.88
N ASP A 76 9.64 -5.94 -9.49
CA ASP A 76 11.05 -6.28 -9.69
C ASP A 76 11.30 -6.70 -11.16
N LEU A 77 11.73 -5.73 -11.97
CA LEU A 77 11.97 -5.92 -13.41
C LEU A 77 13.03 -6.99 -13.70
N LYS A 78 13.99 -7.20 -12.77
CA LYS A 78 15.01 -8.25 -12.94
C LYS A 78 14.39 -9.63 -12.75
N ALA A 79 13.55 -9.79 -11.74
CA ALA A 79 12.82 -11.05 -11.51
C ALA A 79 11.88 -11.36 -12.70
N VAL A 80 11.17 -10.35 -13.21
CA VAL A 80 10.32 -10.49 -14.42
C VAL A 80 11.16 -10.92 -15.63
N ALA A 81 12.28 -10.26 -15.90
CA ALA A 81 13.16 -10.60 -17.02
C ALA A 81 13.80 -12.00 -16.89
N ALA A 82 13.98 -12.48 -15.67
CA ALA A 82 14.47 -13.83 -15.38
C ALA A 82 13.37 -14.90 -15.50
N GLY A 83 12.11 -14.52 -15.74
CA GLY A 83 10.97 -15.44 -15.81
C GLY A 83 10.57 -16.00 -14.43
N GLU A 84 10.94 -15.33 -13.35
CA GLU A 84 10.55 -15.73 -12.00
C GLU A 84 9.06 -15.47 -11.75
N ASP A 85 8.45 -16.27 -10.88
CA ASP A 85 7.11 -15.96 -10.37
C ASP A 85 7.19 -14.69 -9.50
N VAL A 86 6.59 -13.61 -9.96
CA VAL A 86 6.51 -12.34 -9.23
C VAL A 86 5.16 -12.13 -8.54
N GLY A 87 4.27 -13.11 -8.62
CA GLY A 87 2.88 -13.00 -8.19
C GLY A 87 2.05 -12.10 -9.11
N HIS A 88 0.76 -12.02 -8.85
CA HIS A 88 -0.14 -11.19 -9.65
C HIS A 88 -0.57 -9.94 -8.88
N PRO A 89 -0.27 -8.72 -9.35
CA PRO A 89 -0.57 -7.47 -8.63
C PRO A 89 -2.02 -7.32 -8.18
N VAL A 90 -2.98 -7.79 -8.98
CA VAL A 90 -4.41 -7.82 -8.65
C VAL A 90 -4.69 -8.60 -7.36
N ALA A 91 -3.92 -9.63 -7.05
CA ALA A 91 -4.12 -10.38 -5.80
C ALA A 91 -3.84 -9.52 -4.56
N LEU A 92 -2.81 -8.66 -4.59
CA LEU A 92 -2.52 -7.70 -3.53
C LEU A 92 -3.63 -6.66 -3.40
N GLY A 93 -4.04 -6.08 -4.52
CA GLY A 93 -5.15 -5.11 -4.56
C GLY A 93 -6.42 -5.69 -3.96
N ARG A 94 -6.79 -6.90 -4.37
CA ARG A 94 -7.97 -7.61 -3.87
C ARG A 94 -7.88 -7.94 -2.37
N ALA A 95 -6.71 -8.35 -1.90
CA ALA A 95 -6.49 -8.64 -0.48
C ALA A 95 -6.68 -7.40 0.39
N ILE A 96 -6.15 -6.24 -0.03
CA ILE A 96 -6.33 -4.96 0.66
C ILE A 96 -7.79 -4.49 0.61
N TRP A 97 -8.41 -4.55 -0.57
CA TRP A 97 -9.79 -4.12 -0.78
C TRP A 97 -10.78 -4.86 0.10
N ASN A 98 -10.64 -6.20 0.15
CA ASN A 98 -11.56 -7.07 0.88
C ASN A 98 -11.26 -7.18 2.38
N LEU A 99 -10.10 -6.71 2.84
CA LEU A 99 -9.77 -6.72 4.27
C LEU A 99 -10.77 -5.82 5.03
N PRO A 100 -11.49 -6.33 6.05
CA PRO A 100 -12.46 -5.52 6.78
C PRO A 100 -11.81 -4.43 7.65
N LYS A 101 -10.49 -4.52 7.83
CA LYS A 101 -9.67 -3.56 8.60
C LYS A 101 -9.07 -2.52 7.65
N PRO A 102 -9.09 -1.22 7.97
CA PRO A 102 -8.46 -0.21 7.14
C PRO A 102 -6.96 -0.44 6.98
N VAL A 103 -6.48 -0.21 5.76
CA VAL A 103 -5.06 -0.27 5.39
C VAL A 103 -4.56 1.13 5.07
N ILE A 104 -3.48 1.52 5.69
CA ILE A 104 -2.83 2.83 5.55
C ILE A 104 -1.49 2.62 4.86
N ALA A 105 -1.23 3.29 3.75
CA ALA A 105 0.09 3.38 3.16
C ALA A 105 0.86 4.55 3.77
N ALA A 106 2.03 4.29 4.37
CA ALA A 106 2.97 5.28 4.88
C ALA A 106 4.12 5.44 3.88
N VAL A 107 4.06 6.48 3.05
CA VAL A 107 4.90 6.62 1.86
C VAL A 107 5.99 7.65 2.06
N HIS A 108 7.25 7.24 1.88
CA HIS A 108 8.41 8.14 1.76
C HIS A 108 9.25 7.74 0.56
N GLY A 109 10.03 8.67 0.02
CA GLY A 109 10.85 8.43 -1.16
C GLY A 109 10.02 7.91 -2.34
N TYR A 110 10.53 6.94 -3.09
CA TYR A 110 9.86 6.43 -4.28
C TYR A 110 8.69 5.49 -3.97
N CYS A 111 7.57 5.73 -4.67
CA CYS A 111 6.35 4.91 -4.69
C CYS A 111 5.92 4.79 -6.17
N LEU A 112 6.46 3.81 -6.90
CA LEU A 112 6.39 3.75 -8.35
C LEU A 112 5.66 2.51 -8.84
N GLY A 113 4.96 2.65 -9.98
CA GLY A 113 4.32 1.56 -10.68
C GLY A 113 3.41 0.73 -9.76
N GLN A 114 3.59 -0.58 -9.74
CA GLN A 114 2.83 -1.49 -8.86
C GLN A 114 2.74 -1.01 -7.41
N ALA A 115 3.76 -0.30 -6.90
CA ALA A 115 3.71 0.23 -5.54
C ALA A 115 2.82 1.48 -5.44
N CYS A 116 2.73 2.27 -6.51
CA CYS A 116 1.82 3.39 -6.60
C CYS A 116 0.37 2.88 -6.63
N GLU A 117 0.08 1.84 -7.40
CA GLU A 117 -1.21 1.15 -7.39
C GLU A 117 -1.55 0.55 -6.02
N LEU A 118 -0.56 -0.07 -5.36
CA LEU A 118 -0.73 -0.63 -4.01
C LEU A 118 -1.12 0.48 -3.02
N ALA A 119 -0.45 1.63 -3.05
CA ALA A 119 -0.78 2.77 -2.21
C ALA A 119 -2.16 3.35 -2.55
N ALA A 120 -2.52 3.40 -3.85
CA ALA A 120 -3.80 3.92 -4.32
C ALA A 120 -4.99 3.03 -3.92
N VAL A 121 -4.80 1.72 -3.76
CA VAL A 121 -5.84 0.78 -3.32
C VAL A 121 -5.96 0.69 -1.80
N CYS A 122 -4.95 1.17 -1.05
CA CYS A 122 -5.07 1.33 0.39
C CYS A 122 -6.19 2.31 0.73
N ASP A 123 -6.80 2.16 1.89
CA ASP A 123 -7.91 3.01 2.33
C ASP A 123 -7.47 4.46 2.58
N LEU A 124 -6.24 4.64 3.03
CA LEU A 124 -5.62 5.95 3.26
C LEU A 124 -4.14 5.90 2.85
N THR A 125 -3.66 7.03 2.32
CA THR A 125 -2.23 7.24 2.03
C THR A 125 -1.76 8.50 2.73
N VAL A 126 -0.72 8.36 3.55
CA VAL A 126 0.02 9.46 4.16
C VAL A 126 1.41 9.47 3.54
N ALA A 127 1.84 10.61 3.07
CA ALA A 127 3.13 10.76 2.40
C ALA A 127 4.04 11.75 3.12
N ALA A 128 5.33 11.47 3.13
CA ALA A 128 6.34 12.47 3.41
C ALA A 128 6.46 13.47 2.25
N GLU A 129 6.89 14.70 2.51
CA GLU A 129 7.17 15.72 1.48
C GLU A 129 8.20 15.25 0.44
N SER A 130 9.13 14.37 0.86
CA SER A 130 10.13 13.75 0.00
C SER A 130 9.56 12.73 -0.99
N ALA A 131 8.33 12.26 -0.79
CA ALA A 131 7.74 11.19 -1.60
C ALA A 131 7.58 11.58 -3.07
N ARG A 132 7.82 10.58 -3.95
CA ARG A 132 7.67 10.70 -5.41
C ARG A 132 6.82 9.54 -5.89
N PHE A 133 5.73 9.86 -6.54
CA PHE A 133 4.77 8.90 -7.09
C PHE A 133 4.89 8.86 -8.62
N GLY A 134 4.55 7.73 -9.23
CA GLY A 134 4.47 7.62 -10.68
C GLY A 134 4.07 6.25 -11.16
N GLU A 135 3.31 6.23 -12.26
CA GLU A 135 2.96 5.03 -13.03
C GLU A 135 3.95 4.90 -14.19
N VAL A 136 5.13 4.36 -13.87
CA VAL A 136 6.28 4.38 -14.79
C VAL A 136 6.34 3.20 -15.75
N GLU A 137 5.40 2.27 -15.69
CA GLU A 137 5.33 1.06 -16.50
C GLU A 137 5.29 1.35 -18.00
N ILE A 138 4.67 2.46 -18.40
CA ILE A 138 4.59 2.89 -19.80
C ILE A 138 5.99 3.08 -20.42
N ASN A 139 6.96 3.52 -19.62
CA ASN A 139 8.35 3.67 -20.07
C ASN A 139 9.03 2.34 -20.41
N HIS A 140 8.44 1.22 -19.96
CA HIS A 140 8.90 -0.14 -20.23
C HIS A 140 7.96 -0.89 -21.21
N GLY A 141 6.98 -0.20 -21.80
CA GLY A 141 6.04 -0.77 -22.75
C GLY A 141 4.89 -1.55 -22.10
N TRP A 142 4.63 -1.35 -20.82
CA TRP A 142 3.56 -2.02 -20.08
C TRP A 142 2.49 -1.01 -19.63
N GLY A 143 1.30 -1.53 -19.34
CA GLY A 143 0.25 -0.79 -18.67
C GLY A 143 0.12 -1.22 -17.21
N PRO A 144 -0.63 -0.45 -16.40
CA PRO A 144 -0.85 -0.77 -15.00
C PRO A 144 -1.67 -2.07 -14.88
N PRO A 145 -1.23 -3.05 -14.09
CA PRO A 145 -1.97 -4.29 -13.91
C PRO A 145 -3.24 -4.13 -13.08
N LEU A 146 -3.32 -3.08 -12.25
CA LEU A 146 -4.48 -2.76 -11.42
C LEU A 146 -5.05 -1.40 -11.84
N PRO A 147 -6.20 -1.35 -12.56
CA PRO A 147 -6.72 -0.11 -13.13
C PRO A 147 -7.41 0.79 -12.09
N VAL A 148 -6.73 1.10 -10.98
CA VAL A 148 -7.26 1.89 -9.85
C VAL A 148 -7.31 3.38 -10.14
N MET A 149 -6.36 3.92 -10.89
CA MET A 149 -6.17 5.36 -11.10
C MET A 149 -7.41 6.08 -11.66
N PRO A 150 -8.17 5.54 -12.64
CA PRO A 150 -9.39 6.22 -13.13
C PRO A 150 -10.45 6.42 -12.05
N PHE A 151 -10.52 5.53 -11.07
CA PHE A 151 -11.49 5.61 -9.97
C PHE A 151 -11.05 6.55 -8.85
N VAL A 152 -9.75 6.67 -8.61
CA VAL A 152 -9.20 7.56 -7.59
C VAL A 152 -9.07 9.00 -8.11
N LEU A 153 -8.60 9.18 -9.36
CA LEU A 153 -8.19 10.48 -9.89
C LEU A 153 -9.15 11.06 -10.94
N GLY A 154 -10.09 10.24 -11.41
CA GLY A 154 -10.94 10.59 -12.55
C GLY A 154 -10.18 10.58 -13.88
N LEU A 155 -10.95 10.70 -14.98
CA LEU A 155 -10.50 10.39 -16.34
C LEU A 155 -9.25 11.19 -16.78
N LYS A 156 -9.22 12.50 -16.54
CA LYS A 156 -8.15 13.36 -17.10
C LYS A 156 -6.82 13.13 -16.39
N ARG A 157 -6.81 13.10 -15.06
CA ARG A 157 -5.60 12.88 -14.28
C ARG A 157 -5.06 11.47 -14.45
N ALA A 158 -5.93 10.46 -14.47
CA ALA A 158 -5.52 9.10 -14.76
C ALA A 158 -4.83 8.98 -16.13
N LYS A 159 -5.40 9.58 -17.19
CA LYS A 159 -4.77 9.58 -18.52
C LYS A 159 -3.42 10.30 -18.53
N GLU A 160 -3.31 11.45 -17.87
CA GLU A 160 -2.06 12.20 -17.79
C GLU A 160 -0.95 11.34 -17.18
N ILE A 161 -1.22 10.73 -16.02
CA ILE A 161 -0.24 9.93 -15.29
C ILE A 161 0.12 8.65 -16.05
N LEU A 162 -0.89 7.93 -16.55
CA LEU A 162 -0.69 6.64 -17.21
C LEU A 162 -0.12 6.73 -18.62
N LEU A 163 -0.31 7.85 -19.32
CA LEU A 163 0.17 8.03 -20.69
C LEU A 163 1.54 8.73 -20.74
N LEU A 164 1.89 9.54 -19.74
CA LEU A 164 3.16 10.25 -19.71
C LEU A 164 4.22 9.51 -18.89
N GLY A 165 3.85 8.74 -17.87
CA GLY A 165 4.79 8.00 -17.02
C GLY A 165 5.75 8.92 -16.24
N GLU A 166 5.33 10.16 -15.99
CA GLU A 166 6.12 11.15 -15.28
C GLU A 166 5.98 11.00 -13.76
N LEU A 167 7.01 11.44 -13.05
CA LEU A 167 6.98 11.48 -11.59
C LEU A 167 6.24 12.71 -11.10
N MET A 168 5.45 12.55 -10.06
CA MET A 168 4.81 13.63 -9.33
C MET A 168 5.34 13.72 -7.89
N ASP A 169 5.39 14.92 -7.34
CA ASP A 169 5.69 15.11 -5.92
C ASP A 169 4.47 14.84 -5.03
N ALA A 170 4.70 14.78 -3.72
CA ALA A 170 3.66 14.53 -2.73
C ALA A 170 2.56 15.61 -2.74
N GLY A 171 2.92 16.87 -2.99
CA GLY A 171 1.98 17.99 -3.03
C GLY A 171 0.97 17.84 -4.17
N LEU A 172 1.46 17.55 -5.38
CA LEU A 172 0.60 17.26 -6.53
C LEU A 172 -0.25 16.02 -6.29
N ALA A 173 0.35 14.94 -5.76
CA ALA A 173 -0.37 13.72 -5.43
C ALA A 173 -1.52 13.96 -4.45
N MET A 174 -1.34 14.83 -3.44
CA MET A 174 -2.41 15.25 -2.53
C MET A 174 -3.46 16.12 -3.25
N GLN A 175 -3.02 17.07 -4.06
CA GLN A 175 -3.93 17.96 -4.78
C GLN A 175 -4.89 17.22 -5.71
N ILE A 176 -4.44 16.12 -6.32
CA ILE A 176 -5.25 15.32 -7.24
C ILE A 176 -6.02 14.18 -6.54
N GLY A 177 -5.86 13.99 -5.24
CA GLY A 177 -6.60 13.01 -4.44
C GLY A 177 -5.97 11.62 -4.36
N LEU A 178 -4.72 11.43 -4.81
CA LEU A 178 -3.98 10.17 -4.65
C LEU A 178 -3.50 9.98 -3.19
N VAL A 179 -3.20 11.09 -2.51
CA VAL A 179 -2.69 11.12 -1.14
C VAL A 179 -3.64 11.90 -0.24
N ASN A 180 -3.93 11.38 0.94
CA ASN A 180 -4.83 12.04 1.90
C ASN A 180 -4.12 13.12 2.72
N ARG A 181 -2.82 12.95 3.00
CA ARG A 181 -2.03 13.88 3.83
C ARG A 181 -0.58 13.88 3.39
N VAL A 182 0.03 15.05 3.46
CA VAL A 182 1.48 15.25 3.29
C VAL A 182 2.02 15.90 4.53
N VAL A 183 3.11 15.37 5.06
CA VAL A 183 3.78 15.84 6.29
C VAL A 183 5.30 15.88 6.09
N PRO A 184 6.05 16.62 6.91
CA PRO A 184 7.50 16.50 6.97
C PRO A 184 7.94 15.05 7.19
N GLU A 185 9.11 14.67 6.67
CA GLU A 185 9.54 13.26 6.70
C GLU A 185 9.69 12.71 8.12
N ASP A 186 10.16 13.51 9.05
CA ASP A 186 10.31 13.19 10.47
C ASP A 186 8.96 13.11 11.22
N GLU A 187 7.87 13.61 10.64
CA GLU A 187 6.52 13.53 11.22
C GLU A 187 5.69 12.36 10.64
N LEU A 188 6.17 11.68 9.61
CA LEU A 188 5.40 10.64 8.91
C LEU A 188 4.90 9.54 9.86
N ASP A 189 5.79 9.00 10.67
CA ASP A 189 5.45 7.92 11.60
C ASP A 189 4.44 8.39 12.65
N ALA A 190 4.63 9.56 13.22
CA ALA A 190 3.72 10.11 14.21
C ALA A 190 2.31 10.36 13.66
N GLU A 191 2.19 10.86 12.41
CA GLU A 191 0.90 11.10 11.79
C GLU A 191 0.18 9.78 11.44
N VAL A 192 0.92 8.78 10.92
CA VAL A 192 0.38 7.45 10.64
C VAL A 192 -0.12 6.78 11.91
N ASP A 193 0.68 6.79 12.98
CA ASP A 193 0.31 6.23 14.27
C ASP A 193 -0.91 6.94 14.86
N ARG A 194 -1.00 8.26 14.73
CA ARG A 194 -2.17 9.04 15.16
C ARG A 194 -3.45 8.59 14.43
N ILE A 195 -3.36 8.36 13.12
CA ILE A 195 -4.51 7.89 12.30
C ILE A 195 -4.87 6.45 12.69
N ALA A 196 -3.89 5.55 12.77
CA ALA A 196 -4.10 4.16 13.13
C ALA A 196 -4.72 4.02 14.53
N ASN A 197 -4.21 4.75 15.51
CA ASN A 197 -4.75 4.80 16.88
C ASN A 197 -6.18 5.37 16.90
N ARG A 198 -6.47 6.40 16.07
CA ARG A 198 -7.84 6.91 15.94
C ARG A 198 -8.79 5.83 15.43
N ILE A 199 -8.39 5.05 14.42
CA ILE A 199 -9.18 3.94 13.88
C ILE A 199 -9.34 2.84 14.93
N ALA A 200 -8.27 2.45 15.60
CA ALA A 200 -8.30 1.41 16.64
C ALA A 200 -9.26 1.72 17.79
N GLY A 201 -9.43 3.00 18.12
CA GLY A 201 -10.38 3.48 19.13
C GLY A 201 -11.85 3.54 18.69
N LEU A 202 -12.16 3.22 17.43
CA LEU A 202 -13.54 3.17 16.91
C LEU A 202 -14.13 1.76 17.03
N LYS A 203 -15.46 1.64 16.90
CA LYS A 203 -16.13 0.34 16.84
C LYS A 203 -15.77 -0.36 15.52
N ALA A 204 -15.24 -1.59 15.61
CA ALA A 204 -14.77 -2.36 14.46
C ALA A 204 -15.84 -2.52 13.38
N GLU A 205 -17.06 -2.87 13.81
CA GLU A 205 -18.17 -3.13 12.91
C GLU A 205 -18.57 -1.88 12.13
N ALA A 206 -18.47 -0.70 12.76
CA ALA A 206 -18.78 0.57 12.10
C ALA A 206 -17.70 0.93 11.06
N VAL A 207 -16.43 0.70 11.40
CA VAL A 207 -15.30 0.95 10.49
C VAL A 207 -15.38 0.01 9.28
N ALA A 208 -15.53 -1.30 9.52
CA ALA A 208 -15.66 -2.30 8.47
C ALA A 208 -16.91 -2.05 7.59
N GLY A 209 -18.04 -1.69 8.21
CA GLY A 209 -19.28 -1.38 7.50
C GLY A 209 -19.14 -0.17 6.58
N ASN A 210 -18.47 0.90 7.04
CA ASN A 210 -18.22 2.08 6.20
C ASN A 210 -17.29 1.75 5.02
N LYS A 211 -16.19 1.02 5.25
CA LYS A 211 -15.31 0.57 4.18
C LYS A 211 -16.09 -0.26 3.15
N GLN A 212 -16.84 -1.26 3.61
CA GLN A 212 -17.63 -2.11 2.73
C GLN A 212 -18.70 -1.32 1.94
N LEU A 213 -19.37 -0.35 2.57
CA LEU A 213 -20.35 0.49 1.90
C LEU A 213 -19.72 1.29 0.73
N ILE A 214 -18.53 1.86 0.96
CA ILE A 214 -17.79 2.60 -0.05
C ILE A 214 -17.36 1.64 -1.17
N ASN A 215 -16.71 0.53 -0.83
CA ASN A 215 -16.19 -0.44 -1.79
C ASN A 215 -17.30 -0.96 -2.71
N ARG A 216 -18.46 -1.34 -2.18
CA ARG A 216 -19.60 -1.79 -2.99
C ARG A 216 -20.09 -0.74 -3.99
N ARG A 217 -19.97 0.57 -3.68
CA ARG A 217 -20.34 1.63 -4.62
C ARG A 217 -19.37 1.70 -5.79
N TYR A 218 -18.08 1.52 -5.53
CA TYR A 218 -17.06 1.48 -6.58
C TYR A 218 -17.16 0.20 -7.41
N GLU A 219 -17.43 -0.95 -6.80
CA GLU A 219 -17.69 -2.22 -7.48
C GLU A 219 -18.91 -2.12 -8.42
N ALA A 220 -20.00 -1.51 -7.96
CA ALA A 220 -21.19 -1.24 -8.77
C ALA A 220 -20.91 -0.27 -9.94
N ALA A 221 -19.87 0.57 -9.82
CA ALA A 221 -19.38 1.45 -10.88
C ALA A 221 -18.36 0.77 -11.81
N GLY A 222 -18.09 -0.52 -11.63
CA GLY A 222 -17.21 -1.32 -12.47
C GLY A 222 -15.76 -1.45 -11.97
N PHE A 223 -15.45 -0.98 -10.75
CA PHE A 223 -14.14 -1.23 -10.16
C PHE A 223 -14.08 -2.67 -9.62
N SER A 224 -13.08 -3.42 -10.06
CA SER A 224 -12.79 -4.78 -9.56
C SER A 224 -11.28 -4.91 -9.42
N PRO A 225 -10.75 -4.74 -8.19
CA PRO A 225 -9.32 -4.95 -7.96
C PRO A 225 -8.93 -6.42 -7.99
#